data_0607b52e37a38769d2e4439f76d8d2d9
#
_entry.id   0607b52e37a38769d2e4439f76d8d2d9
#
_cell.length_a   1.000
_cell.length_b   1.000
_cell.length_c   1.000
_cell.angle_alpha   90.00
_cell.angle_beta   90.00
_cell.angle_gamma   90.00
#
_symmetry.space_group_name_H-M   'P 1'
#
loop_
_entity.id
_entity.type
_entity.pdbx_description
1 polymer ?
#
loop_
_entity_poly.entity_id
_entity_poly.type
_entity_poly.pdbx_seq_one_letter_code
_entity_poly.pdbx_strand_id
1 'polypeptide(L)'
;MLETPSMGHVLEHVVGPWGAVAINIGLVASLVGTLIGWFLLVSEISHVAGKDGVFPKVFTKTNKKQTPHMALWISNGVAQIIFIIVLFSESTYQIMYFIASTSILLPYLLSALFQFKLVITNELKDAKLKNGALALIASIYSVWLLYAAGLKNLLLVSIVYGIGIIVYTFARKEQGNRCF
;
A
#
# COMPACT_ATOMS: atom_id res chain seq x y z
N MET A 1 -15.47 -31.69 -1.53
CA MET A 1 -14.75 -30.41 -1.38
C MET A 1 -13.71 -30.37 -2.45
N LEU A 2 -13.84 -29.50 -3.43
CA LEU A 2 -12.82 -29.26 -4.43
C LEU A 2 -11.69 -28.51 -3.73
N GLU A 3 -10.71 -29.25 -3.20
CA GLU A 3 -9.45 -28.67 -2.78
C GLU A 3 -8.79 -28.07 -4.03
N THR A 4 -8.68 -26.77 -4.07
CA THR A 4 -7.90 -26.10 -5.11
C THR A 4 -6.47 -26.63 -5.00
N PRO A 5 -5.95 -27.37 -6.01
CA PRO A 5 -4.64 -27.97 -5.92
C PRO A 5 -3.60 -26.85 -5.75
N SER A 6 -2.87 -26.88 -4.63
CA SER A 6 -1.76 -25.96 -4.45
C SER A 6 -0.68 -26.26 -5.49
N MET A 7 0.10 -25.24 -5.88
CA MET A 7 1.25 -25.42 -6.78
C MET A 7 2.18 -26.56 -6.33
N GLY A 8 2.30 -26.77 -5.01
CA GLY A 8 3.05 -27.85 -4.43
C GLY A 8 2.51 -29.24 -4.81
N HIS A 9 1.19 -29.44 -4.76
CA HIS A 9 0.57 -30.71 -5.15
C HIS A 9 0.70 -31.00 -6.65
N VAL A 10 0.61 -29.97 -7.48
CA VAL A 10 0.80 -30.13 -8.94
C VAL A 10 2.24 -30.60 -9.23
N LEU A 11 3.22 -29.97 -8.58
CA LEU A 11 4.62 -30.32 -8.80
C LEU A 11 4.98 -31.70 -8.21
N GLU A 12 4.39 -32.07 -7.09
CA GLU A 12 4.51 -33.40 -6.50
C GLU A 12 4.04 -34.50 -7.45
N HIS A 13 2.95 -34.24 -8.18
CA HIS A 13 2.40 -35.20 -9.15
C HIS A 13 3.28 -35.37 -10.41
N VAL A 14 4.01 -34.30 -10.81
CA VAL A 14 4.80 -34.30 -12.06
C VAL A 14 6.24 -34.78 -11.81
N VAL A 15 6.85 -34.35 -10.72
CA VAL A 15 8.30 -34.52 -10.46
C VAL A 15 8.57 -35.39 -9.22
N GLY A 16 7.55 -35.69 -8.43
CA GLY A 16 7.66 -36.45 -7.19
C GLY A 16 7.75 -35.58 -5.92
N PRO A 17 7.85 -36.20 -4.74
CA PRO A 17 7.77 -35.50 -3.45
C PRO A 17 8.82 -34.41 -3.24
N TRP A 18 10.02 -34.56 -3.81
CA TRP A 18 11.08 -33.55 -3.73
C TRP A 18 10.71 -32.24 -4.46
N GLY A 19 9.88 -32.31 -5.48
CA GLY A 19 9.41 -31.14 -6.20
C GLY A 19 8.53 -30.24 -5.34
N ALA A 20 7.67 -30.82 -4.51
CA ALA A 20 6.88 -30.05 -3.53
C ALA A 20 7.77 -29.35 -2.50
N VAL A 21 8.83 -30.02 -2.02
CA VAL A 21 9.79 -29.44 -1.06
C VAL A 21 10.54 -28.26 -1.70
N ALA A 22 11.04 -28.45 -2.93
CA ALA A 22 11.79 -27.41 -3.63
C ALA A 22 10.95 -26.14 -3.87
N ILE A 23 9.68 -26.29 -4.31
CA ILE A 23 8.81 -25.14 -4.56
C ILE A 23 8.42 -24.44 -3.25
N ASN A 24 8.21 -25.18 -2.16
CA ASN A 24 7.89 -24.61 -0.86
C ASN A 24 9.08 -23.80 -0.29
N ILE A 25 10.29 -24.29 -0.42
CA ILE A 25 11.49 -23.54 -0.02
C ILE A 25 11.65 -22.26 -0.86
N GLY A 26 11.46 -22.36 -2.17
CA GLY A 26 11.50 -21.21 -3.08
C GLY A 26 10.43 -20.16 -2.73
N LEU A 27 9.21 -20.62 -2.41
CA LEU A 27 8.10 -19.76 -2.02
C LEU A 27 8.39 -19.03 -0.69
N VAL A 28 8.90 -19.75 0.32
CA VAL A 28 9.28 -19.13 1.60
C VAL A 28 10.39 -18.11 1.40
N ALA A 29 11.43 -18.43 0.63
CA ALA A 29 12.52 -17.49 0.35
C ALA A 29 12.01 -16.24 -0.39
N SER A 30 11.13 -16.40 -1.37
CA SER A 30 10.48 -15.30 -2.10
C SER A 30 9.63 -14.42 -1.18
N LEU A 31 8.82 -15.03 -0.30
CA LEU A 31 7.98 -14.29 0.65
C LEU A 31 8.83 -13.48 1.64
N VAL A 32 9.90 -14.06 2.16
CA VAL A 32 10.83 -13.35 3.07
C VAL A 32 11.47 -12.15 2.36
N GLY A 33 11.97 -12.35 1.12
CA GLY A 33 12.54 -11.25 0.33
C GLY A 33 11.53 -10.14 0.07
N THR A 34 10.30 -10.49 -0.29
CA THR A 34 9.21 -9.54 -0.52
C THR A 34 8.85 -8.77 0.74
N LEU A 35 8.75 -9.44 1.90
CA LEU A 35 8.46 -8.79 3.18
C LEU A 35 9.52 -7.76 3.55
N ILE A 36 10.79 -8.09 3.41
CA ILE A 36 11.90 -7.15 3.68
C ILE A 36 11.75 -5.90 2.79
N GLY A 37 11.48 -6.09 1.49
CA GLY A 37 11.26 -4.99 0.55
C GLY A 37 10.10 -4.09 0.96
N TRP A 38 8.96 -4.67 1.34
CA TRP A 38 7.79 -3.91 1.80
C TRP A 38 8.04 -3.16 3.11
N PHE A 39 8.74 -3.76 4.07
CA PHE A 39 9.07 -3.09 5.32
C PHE A 39 9.96 -1.87 5.12
N LEU A 40 10.94 -1.97 4.24
CA LEU A 40 11.80 -0.84 3.90
C LEU A 40 11.01 0.26 3.19
N LEU A 41 10.16 -0.10 2.22
CA LEU A 41 9.33 0.84 1.47
C LEU A 41 8.37 1.61 2.40
N VAL A 42 7.64 0.91 3.27
CA VAL A 42 6.70 1.54 4.22
C VAL A 42 7.43 2.45 5.19
N SER A 43 8.62 2.04 5.65
CA SER A 43 9.47 2.86 6.52
C SER A 43 9.91 4.16 5.84
N GLU A 44 10.35 4.09 4.59
CA GLU A 44 10.78 5.27 3.81
C GLU A 44 9.61 6.22 3.53
N ILE A 45 8.47 5.70 3.09
CA ILE A 45 7.26 6.51 2.87
C ILE A 45 6.82 7.21 4.15
N SER A 46 6.81 6.51 5.28
CA SER A 46 6.45 7.08 6.58
C SER A 46 7.43 8.16 7.03
N HIS A 47 8.72 7.98 6.74
CA HIS A 47 9.77 8.95 7.05
C HIS A 47 9.62 10.23 6.20
N VAL A 48 9.40 10.09 4.90
CA VAL A 48 9.15 11.24 4.01
C VAL A 48 7.88 11.98 4.44
N ALA A 49 6.80 11.26 4.73
CA ALA A 49 5.57 11.86 5.25
C ALA A 49 5.78 12.62 6.57
N GLY A 50 6.71 12.15 7.42
CA GLY A 50 7.14 12.88 8.62
C GLY A 50 7.88 14.16 8.30
N LYS A 51 8.78 14.17 7.31
CA LYS A 51 9.51 15.36 6.83
C LYS A 51 8.57 16.40 6.23
N ASP A 52 7.57 15.95 5.47
CA ASP A 52 6.57 16.82 4.82
C ASP A 52 5.50 17.32 5.79
N GLY A 53 5.59 16.96 7.08
CA GLY A 53 4.66 17.43 8.09
C GLY A 53 3.31 16.71 8.12
N VAL A 54 3.18 15.60 7.37
CA VAL A 54 1.96 14.78 7.31
C VAL A 54 1.88 13.82 8.50
N PHE A 55 3.03 13.32 8.96
CA PHE A 55 3.15 12.43 10.11
C PHE A 55 3.87 13.14 11.30
N PRO A 56 3.69 12.64 12.55
CA PRO A 56 4.37 13.17 13.72
C PRO A 56 5.89 13.20 13.57
N LYS A 57 6.56 14.16 14.24
CA LYS A 57 8.03 14.34 14.17
C LYS A 57 8.84 13.10 14.56
N VAL A 58 8.25 12.18 15.31
CA VAL A 58 8.91 10.94 15.71
C VAL A 58 9.37 10.13 14.48
N PHE A 59 8.62 10.18 13.37
CA PHE A 59 8.96 9.47 12.12
C PHE A 59 10.17 10.05 11.39
N THR A 60 10.60 11.30 11.71
CA THR A 60 11.75 11.92 11.08
C THR A 60 13.09 11.49 11.69
N LYS A 61 13.08 10.79 12.84
CA LYS A 61 14.29 10.39 13.52
C LYS A 61 15.07 9.33 12.74
N THR A 62 16.32 9.65 12.43
CA THR A 62 17.27 8.76 11.74
C THR A 62 18.38 8.30 12.67
N ASN A 63 19.01 7.18 12.35
CA ASN A 63 20.19 6.68 13.02
C ASN A 63 21.47 7.36 12.46
N LYS A 64 22.64 7.11 13.06
CA LYS A 64 23.96 7.61 12.60
C LYS A 64 24.25 7.30 11.10
N LYS A 65 23.62 6.26 10.55
CA LYS A 65 23.69 5.88 9.14
C LYS A 65 22.55 6.47 8.28
N GLN A 66 21.83 7.48 8.78
CA GLN A 66 20.67 8.11 8.11
C GLN A 66 19.50 7.18 7.82
N THR A 67 19.46 6.00 8.44
CA THR A 67 18.33 5.06 8.29
C THR A 67 17.17 5.48 9.20
N PRO A 68 15.91 5.53 8.71
CA PRO A 68 14.73 5.95 9.46
C PRO A 68 14.26 4.87 10.45
N HIS A 69 15.06 4.62 11.50
CA HIS A 69 14.83 3.54 12.44
C HIS A 69 13.52 3.65 13.21
N MET A 70 13.10 4.87 13.59
CA MET A 70 11.83 5.06 14.30
C MET A 70 10.62 4.81 13.40
N ALA A 71 10.67 5.27 12.16
CA ALA A 71 9.62 4.95 11.18
C ALA A 71 9.50 3.44 10.98
N LEU A 72 10.63 2.73 10.89
CA LEU A 72 10.68 1.27 10.75
C LEU A 72 10.07 0.57 11.97
N TRP A 73 10.46 0.95 13.19
CA TRP A 73 9.93 0.33 14.41
C TRP A 73 8.42 0.56 14.58
N ILE A 74 7.94 1.79 14.36
CA ILE A 74 6.53 2.15 14.52
C ILE A 74 5.69 1.43 13.46
N SER A 75 6.09 1.47 12.18
CA SER A 75 5.35 0.83 11.09
C SER A 75 5.28 -0.70 11.28
N ASN A 76 6.40 -1.33 11.67
CA ASN A 76 6.39 -2.75 11.97
C ASN A 76 5.58 -3.09 13.22
N GLY A 77 5.63 -2.27 14.27
CA GLY A 77 4.82 -2.44 15.48
C GLY A 77 3.33 -2.42 15.17
N VAL A 78 2.88 -1.46 14.36
CA VAL A 78 1.48 -1.39 13.90
C VAL A 78 1.11 -2.63 13.08
N ALA A 79 1.98 -3.05 12.15
CA ALA A 79 1.75 -4.27 11.36
C ALA A 79 1.63 -5.51 12.25
N GLN A 80 2.46 -5.67 13.28
CA GLN A 80 2.39 -6.78 14.22
C GLN A 80 1.08 -6.78 15.03
N ILE A 81 0.63 -5.61 15.49
CA ILE A 81 -0.66 -5.50 16.21
C ILE A 81 -1.81 -5.94 15.31
N ILE A 82 -1.83 -5.47 14.05
CA ILE A 82 -2.85 -5.87 13.06
C ILE A 82 -2.77 -7.38 12.82
N PHE A 83 -1.58 -7.94 12.67
CA PHE A 83 -1.39 -9.37 12.45
C PHE A 83 -1.93 -10.21 13.60
N ILE A 84 -1.69 -9.79 14.87
CA ILE A 84 -2.23 -10.46 16.04
C ILE A 84 -3.77 -10.43 16.02
N ILE A 85 -4.39 -9.30 15.67
CA ILE A 85 -5.85 -9.19 15.57
C ILE A 85 -6.40 -10.15 14.51
N VAL A 86 -5.72 -10.27 13.37
CA VAL A 86 -6.12 -11.17 12.27
C VAL A 86 -6.05 -12.64 12.70
N LEU A 87 -5.09 -13.05 13.54
CA LEU A 87 -4.97 -14.42 14.02
C LEU A 87 -6.18 -14.91 14.79
N PHE A 88 -6.95 -14.02 15.42
CA PHE A 88 -8.14 -14.36 16.19
C PHE A 88 -9.43 -14.47 15.37
N SER A 89 -9.40 -14.19 14.07
CA SER A 89 -10.61 -14.21 13.24
C SER A 89 -10.31 -14.47 11.75
N GLU A 90 -10.76 -15.60 11.24
CA GLU A 90 -10.57 -15.98 9.82
C GLU A 90 -11.23 -14.98 8.84
N SER A 91 -12.41 -14.43 9.19
CA SER A 91 -13.09 -13.44 8.37
C SER A 91 -12.35 -12.10 8.31
N THR A 92 -11.53 -11.78 9.32
CA THR A 92 -10.75 -10.54 9.40
C THR A 92 -9.68 -10.47 8.32
N TYR A 93 -9.06 -11.59 7.95
CA TYR A 93 -8.06 -11.63 6.87
C TYR A 93 -8.63 -11.12 5.53
N GLN A 94 -9.80 -11.62 5.13
CA GLN A 94 -10.43 -11.18 3.89
C GLN A 94 -10.79 -9.70 3.92
N ILE A 95 -11.33 -9.21 5.05
CA ILE A 95 -11.66 -7.79 5.21
C ILE A 95 -10.42 -6.92 5.09
N MET A 96 -9.31 -7.28 5.77
CA MET A 96 -8.03 -6.56 5.69
C MET A 96 -7.45 -6.56 4.28
N TYR A 97 -7.52 -7.68 3.58
CA TYR A 97 -7.10 -7.79 2.18
C TYR A 97 -7.91 -6.84 1.27
N PHE A 98 -9.23 -6.81 1.42
CA PHE A 98 -10.08 -5.91 0.64
C PHE A 98 -9.83 -4.43 0.98
N ILE A 99 -9.67 -4.08 2.26
CA ILE A 99 -9.33 -2.72 2.67
C ILE A 99 -8.00 -2.29 2.08
N ALA A 100 -6.95 -3.11 2.20
CA ALA A 100 -5.63 -2.81 1.67
C ALA A 100 -5.66 -2.62 0.14
N SER A 101 -6.29 -3.54 -0.59
CA SER A 101 -6.40 -3.48 -2.05
C SER A 101 -7.21 -2.27 -2.52
N THR A 102 -8.32 -1.95 -1.86
CA THR A 102 -9.17 -0.83 -2.23
C THR A 102 -8.54 0.51 -1.87
N SER A 103 -7.77 0.58 -0.77
CA SER A 103 -7.08 1.81 -0.35
C SER A 103 -6.10 2.34 -1.40
N ILE A 104 -5.45 1.46 -2.15
CA ILE A 104 -4.50 1.85 -3.21
C ILE A 104 -5.21 2.50 -4.41
N LEU A 105 -6.49 2.20 -4.65
CA LEU A 105 -7.21 2.71 -5.82
C LEU A 105 -7.41 4.22 -5.78
N LEU A 106 -7.59 4.81 -4.60
CA LEU A 106 -7.80 6.25 -4.47
C LEU A 106 -6.56 7.07 -4.84
N PRO A 107 -5.34 6.77 -4.35
CA PRO A 107 -4.12 7.41 -4.83
C PRO A 107 -3.90 7.25 -6.34
N TYR A 108 -4.25 6.11 -6.93
CA TYR A 108 -4.13 5.91 -8.38
C TYR A 108 -5.07 6.83 -9.16
N LEU A 109 -6.33 6.96 -8.71
CA LEU A 109 -7.26 7.91 -9.31
C LEU A 109 -6.74 9.36 -9.21
N LEU A 110 -6.28 9.76 -8.02
CA LEU A 110 -5.74 11.11 -7.80
C LEU A 110 -4.51 11.38 -8.68
N SER A 111 -3.61 10.40 -8.83
CA SER A 111 -2.44 10.51 -9.70
C SER A 111 -2.83 10.66 -11.19
N ALA A 112 -3.82 9.89 -11.64
CA ALA A 112 -4.32 9.99 -13.01
C ALA A 112 -4.99 11.36 -13.28
N LEU A 113 -5.80 11.84 -12.33
CA LEU A 113 -6.43 13.17 -12.41
C LEU A 113 -5.39 14.30 -12.36
N PHE A 114 -4.34 14.15 -11.55
CA PHE A 114 -3.25 15.12 -11.49
C PHE A 114 -2.48 15.18 -12.80
N GLN A 115 -2.17 14.04 -13.41
CA GLN A 115 -1.56 14.00 -14.75
C GLN A 115 -2.46 14.67 -15.78
N PHE A 116 -3.77 14.43 -15.73
CA PHE A 116 -4.73 15.07 -16.62
C PHE A 116 -4.73 16.60 -16.45
N LYS A 117 -4.67 17.08 -15.20
CA LYS A 117 -4.52 18.51 -14.89
C LYS A 117 -3.25 19.10 -15.52
N LEU A 118 -2.09 18.44 -15.37
CA LEU A 118 -0.81 18.92 -15.94
C LEU A 118 -0.84 19.04 -17.47
N VAL A 119 -1.60 18.17 -18.13
CA VAL A 119 -1.81 18.24 -19.57
C VAL A 119 -2.67 19.46 -19.96
N ILE A 120 -3.73 19.75 -19.19
CA ILE A 120 -4.62 20.90 -19.44
C ILE A 120 -3.89 22.21 -19.18
N THR A 121 -3.10 22.30 -18.10
CA THR A 121 -2.34 23.52 -17.73
C THR A 121 -1.12 23.78 -18.60
N ASN A 122 -0.87 22.96 -19.63
CA ASN A 122 0.29 23.10 -20.54
C ASN A 122 1.66 22.99 -19.88
N GLU A 123 1.77 22.43 -18.71
CA GLU A 123 3.05 22.22 -18.03
C GLU A 123 3.88 21.11 -18.69
N LEU A 124 3.21 20.13 -19.29
CA LEU A 124 3.84 19.07 -20.10
C LEU A 124 3.84 19.50 -21.57
N LYS A 125 4.97 20.06 -22.04
CA LYS A 125 5.12 20.52 -23.42
C LYS A 125 5.31 19.39 -24.44
N ASP A 126 5.91 18.27 -24.01
CA ASP A 126 6.21 17.13 -24.88
C ASP A 126 5.04 16.13 -24.95
N ALA A 127 4.71 15.70 -26.16
CA ALA A 127 3.70 14.66 -26.45
C ALA A 127 2.33 14.88 -25.77
N LYS A 128 1.82 16.10 -25.74
CA LYS A 128 0.59 16.53 -25.05
C LYS A 128 -0.61 15.63 -25.37
N LEU A 129 -0.81 15.28 -26.64
CA LEU A 129 -1.93 14.43 -27.06
C LEU A 129 -1.82 13.01 -26.51
N LYS A 130 -0.62 12.43 -26.55
CA LYS A 130 -0.34 11.08 -26.02
C LYS A 130 -0.53 11.04 -24.50
N ASN A 131 0.04 12.00 -23.78
CA ASN A 131 -0.05 12.08 -22.31
C ASN A 131 -1.50 12.35 -21.88
N GLY A 132 -2.25 13.17 -22.63
CA GLY A 132 -3.67 13.43 -22.38
C GLY A 132 -4.54 12.19 -22.57
N ALA A 133 -4.33 11.45 -23.65
CA ALA A 133 -5.05 10.21 -23.91
C ALA A 133 -4.77 9.15 -22.84
N LEU A 134 -3.51 8.98 -22.44
CA LEU A 134 -3.13 8.06 -21.38
C LEU A 134 -3.74 8.44 -20.02
N ALA A 135 -3.70 9.71 -19.65
CA ALA A 135 -4.29 10.20 -18.42
C ALA A 135 -5.82 10.02 -18.39
N LEU A 136 -6.49 10.22 -19.53
CA LEU A 136 -7.93 10.01 -19.64
C LEU A 136 -8.30 8.53 -19.49
N ILE A 137 -7.61 7.64 -20.20
CA ILE A 137 -7.81 6.19 -20.09
C ILE A 137 -7.55 5.73 -18.65
N ALA A 138 -6.45 6.17 -18.03
CA ALA A 138 -6.11 5.83 -16.65
C ALA A 138 -7.18 6.32 -15.67
N SER A 139 -7.74 7.51 -15.86
CA SER A 139 -8.80 8.06 -15.01
C SER A 139 -10.09 7.26 -15.13
N ILE A 140 -10.53 6.93 -16.35
CA ILE A 140 -11.74 6.12 -16.60
C ILE A 140 -11.56 4.73 -15.98
N TYR A 141 -10.40 4.11 -16.19
CA TYR A 141 -10.09 2.79 -15.64
C TYR A 141 -10.08 2.81 -14.10
N SER A 142 -9.51 3.85 -13.48
CA SER A 142 -9.49 3.98 -12.02
C SER A 142 -10.88 4.17 -11.44
N VAL A 143 -11.77 4.94 -12.10
CA VAL A 143 -13.17 5.08 -11.68
C VAL A 143 -13.92 3.74 -11.82
N TRP A 144 -13.68 3.01 -12.90
CA TRP A 144 -14.26 1.68 -13.09
C TRP A 144 -13.80 0.69 -12.01
N LEU A 145 -12.51 0.71 -11.63
CA LEU A 145 -11.99 -0.11 -10.54
C LEU A 145 -12.63 0.23 -9.19
N LEU A 146 -12.83 1.52 -8.90
CA LEU A 146 -13.53 1.95 -7.68
C LEU A 146 -14.97 1.45 -7.65
N TYR A 147 -15.66 1.51 -8.78
CA TYR A 147 -17.01 0.95 -8.91
C TYR A 147 -17.00 -0.58 -8.68
N ALA A 148 -16.05 -1.29 -9.30
CA ALA A 148 -15.89 -2.74 -9.18
C ALA A 148 -15.52 -3.18 -7.75
N ALA A 149 -14.81 -2.37 -6.99
CA ALA A 149 -14.46 -2.65 -5.59
C ALA A 149 -15.69 -2.76 -4.67
N GLY A 150 -16.81 -2.14 -5.07
CA GLY A 150 -18.08 -2.20 -4.36
C GLY A 150 -18.19 -1.19 -3.20
N LEU A 151 -19.41 -0.70 -2.99
CA LEU A 151 -19.71 0.35 -2.01
C LEU A 151 -19.32 -0.04 -0.59
N LYS A 152 -19.47 -1.30 -0.20
CA LYS A 152 -19.11 -1.80 1.13
C LYS A 152 -17.62 -1.60 1.44
N ASN A 153 -16.75 -1.95 0.49
CA ASN A 153 -15.31 -1.82 0.66
C ASN A 153 -14.87 -0.35 0.64
N LEU A 154 -15.52 0.49 -0.18
CA LEU A 154 -15.28 1.93 -0.20
C LEU A 154 -15.64 2.60 1.14
N LEU A 155 -16.74 2.21 1.78
CA LEU A 155 -17.12 2.70 3.11
C LEU A 155 -16.08 2.30 4.18
N LEU A 156 -15.60 1.06 4.15
CA LEU A 156 -14.55 0.62 5.07
C LEU A 156 -13.25 1.41 4.88
N VAL A 157 -12.86 1.64 3.63
CA VAL A 157 -11.68 2.46 3.30
C VAL A 157 -11.86 3.91 3.76
N SER A 158 -13.07 4.48 3.67
CA SER A 158 -13.36 5.83 4.16
C SER A 158 -13.09 5.98 5.66
N ILE A 159 -13.35 4.94 6.46
CA ILE A 159 -13.02 4.92 7.89
C ILE A 159 -11.50 5.00 8.09
N VAL A 160 -10.73 4.22 7.32
CA VAL A 160 -9.25 4.24 7.40
C VAL A 160 -8.70 5.61 7.03
N TYR A 161 -9.24 6.24 5.97
CA TYR A 161 -8.86 7.61 5.60
C TYR A 161 -9.26 8.64 6.67
N GLY A 162 -10.42 8.44 7.33
CA GLY A 162 -10.84 9.26 8.46
C GLY A 162 -9.84 9.23 9.61
N ILE A 163 -9.33 8.05 9.96
CA ILE A 163 -8.26 7.89 10.96
C ILE A 163 -6.98 8.61 10.49
N GLY A 164 -6.63 8.49 9.21
CA GLY A 164 -5.49 9.20 8.60
C GLY A 164 -5.59 10.72 8.74
N ILE A 165 -6.78 11.30 8.55
CA ILE A 165 -7.02 12.73 8.71
C ILE A 165 -6.81 13.15 10.18
N ILE A 166 -7.24 12.34 11.14
CA ILE A 166 -7.01 12.62 12.57
C ILE A 166 -5.51 12.63 12.87
N VAL A 167 -4.76 11.63 12.40
CA VAL A 167 -3.30 11.60 12.57
C VAL A 167 -2.62 12.81 11.94
N TYR A 168 -3.06 13.19 10.74
CA TYR A 168 -2.57 14.38 10.04
C TYR A 168 -2.82 15.67 10.83
N THR A 169 -4.02 15.85 11.39
CA THR A 169 -4.33 17.06 12.19
C THR A 169 -3.49 17.14 13.45
N PHE A 170 -3.25 16.00 14.11
CA PHE A 170 -2.34 15.91 15.26
C PHE A 170 -0.90 16.25 14.89
N ALA A 171 -0.39 15.67 13.81
CA ALA A 171 0.98 15.92 13.33
C ALA A 171 1.18 17.39 12.99
N ARG A 172 0.21 18.00 12.34
CA ARG A 172 0.26 19.43 11.96
C ARG A 172 0.22 20.34 13.16
N LYS A 173 -0.54 20.00 14.20
CA LYS A 173 -0.55 20.74 15.47
C LYS A 173 0.79 20.64 16.20
N GLU A 174 1.42 19.47 16.19
CA GLU A 174 2.75 19.25 16.80
C GLU A 174 3.86 20.03 16.08
N GLN A 175 3.74 20.18 14.78
CA GLN A 175 4.76 20.85 13.97
C GLN A 175 4.63 22.39 13.97
N GLY A 176 3.61 22.93 14.63
CA GLY A 176 3.33 24.35 14.70
C GLY A 176 2.93 24.93 13.36
N ASN A 177 1.74 25.51 13.25
CA ASN A 177 1.13 26.12 12.06
C ASN A 177 2.14 26.89 11.18
N ARG A 178 3.01 26.24 10.47
CA ARG A 178 3.65 26.83 9.31
C ARG A 178 2.68 26.70 8.16
N CYS A 179 1.81 27.69 8.05
CA CYS A 179 1.08 27.94 6.82
C CYS A 179 2.10 28.16 5.69
N PHE A 180 1.78 27.60 4.52
CA PHE A 180 2.36 27.97 3.25
C PHE A 180 2.30 29.47 3.03
#